data_75e54cd1dbb54c3705bdd044f33d573d
#
_entry.id   75e54cd1dbb54c3705bdd044f33d573d
#
_cell.length_a   1.000
_cell.length_b   1.000
_cell.length_c   1.000
_cell.angle_alpha   90.00
_cell.angle_beta   90.00
_cell.angle_gamma   90.00
#
_symmetry.space_group_name_H-M   'P 1'
#
loop_
_entity.id
_entity.type
_entity.pdbx_description
1 polymer ?
#
loop_
_entity_poly.entity_id
_entity_poly.type
_entity_poly.pdbx_seq_one_letter_code
_entity_poly.pdbx_strand_id
1 'polypeptide(L)'
;MSRLTLTVVRSRSFDAFTRDLEEMAAWLPSCGVNKVAMESTSVYWIPVYEVLDRAGFEVMLVPPRMTKQIAGRKSDVLDCQWIRQLLSYGLLRGAFRPGDAVCPLRSYVRQAKRLIEDRARCVLHMQKALTEMNVRLDSVISDITGVTGQRILQAIVDGERDPHRLAELRDGRIKGSGDRIAAALQGTWREEHLFALTQAIQRFDSLTGWLEVCETQIDSLTPLADGADDGASNAAPDTAPPALKTRSVAARRNASERATGDALHRMMGVDLTAIPAIGVTTALTIASEIGPDFSAFPSAQHFYS
;
A
#
# COMPACT_ATOMS: atom_id res chain seq x y z
N MET A 1 7.59 22.33 -45.56
CA MET A 1 7.36 23.49 -44.64
C MET A 1 5.93 23.48 -44.20
N SER A 2 5.61 22.75 -43.10
CA SER A 2 4.25 22.72 -42.54
C SER A 2 4.05 23.97 -41.70
N ARG A 3 3.08 24.78 -42.06
CA ARG A 3 2.64 25.94 -41.27
C ARG A 3 2.13 25.46 -39.93
N LEU A 4 2.83 25.77 -38.84
CA LEU A 4 2.33 25.70 -37.48
C LEU A 4 1.16 26.72 -37.37
N THR A 5 -0.06 26.24 -37.52
CA THR A 5 -1.26 27.03 -37.23
C THR A 5 -1.31 27.19 -35.73
N LEU A 6 -0.99 28.37 -35.23
CA LEU A 6 -1.21 28.74 -33.83
C LEU A 6 -2.70 28.67 -33.55
N THR A 7 -3.18 27.55 -33.08
CA THR A 7 -4.58 27.38 -32.68
C THR A 7 -4.83 28.29 -31.48
N VAL A 8 -5.86 29.09 -31.57
CA VAL A 8 -6.35 29.97 -30.50
C VAL A 8 -6.50 29.11 -29.23
N VAL A 9 -5.80 29.50 -28.17
CA VAL A 9 -5.88 28.81 -26.89
C VAL A 9 -7.26 29.05 -26.30
N ARG A 10 -8.14 28.09 -26.44
CA ARG A 10 -9.43 28.09 -25.70
C ARG A 10 -9.13 27.58 -24.31
N SER A 11 -9.41 28.39 -23.30
CA SER A 11 -9.34 28.01 -21.89
C SER A 11 -10.76 27.94 -21.34
N ARG A 12 -11.10 26.84 -20.68
CA ARG A 12 -12.34 26.66 -19.96
C ARG A 12 -12.05 25.97 -18.64
N SER A 13 -12.72 26.39 -17.58
CA SER A 13 -12.67 25.77 -16.27
C SER A 13 -13.89 24.89 -16.07
N PHE A 14 -13.68 23.75 -15.43
CA PHE A 14 -14.72 22.81 -15.04
C PHE A 14 -14.56 22.51 -13.56
N ASP A 15 -15.66 22.32 -12.86
CA ASP A 15 -15.64 21.86 -11.48
C ASP A 15 -15.27 20.36 -11.41
N ALA A 16 -14.92 19.88 -10.21
CA ALA A 16 -14.50 18.48 -10.01
C ALA A 16 -15.67 17.51 -9.77
N PHE A 17 -16.92 17.91 -10.03
CA PHE A 17 -18.05 17.01 -9.95
C PHE A 17 -18.11 16.09 -11.19
N THR A 18 -18.58 14.87 -11.02
CA THR A 18 -18.63 13.87 -12.10
C THR A 18 -19.29 14.43 -13.37
N ARG A 19 -20.42 15.11 -13.24
CA ARG A 19 -21.12 15.75 -14.35
C ARG A 19 -20.23 16.75 -15.12
N ASP A 20 -19.44 17.55 -14.39
CA ASP A 20 -18.63 18.59 -15.00
C ASP A 20 -17.38 17.99 -15.67
N LEU A 21 -16.86 16.88 -15.12
CA LEU A 21 -15.82 16.09 -15.78
C LEU A 21 -16.33 15.41 -17.06
N GLU A 22 -17.55 14.90 -17.06
CA GLU A 22 -18.20 14.34 -18.25
C GLU A 22 -18.47 15.42 -19.30
N GLU A 23 -18.90 16.63 -18.89
CA GLU A 23 -19.04 17.79 -19.77
C GLU A 23 -17.69 18.20 -20.37
N MET A 24 -16.63 18.20 -19.58
CA MET A 24 -15.26 18.43 -20.06
C MET A 24 -14.87 17.41 -21.14
N ALA A 25 -15.09 16.12 -20.87
CA ALA A 25 -14.77 15.06 -21.81
C ALA A 25 -15.58 15.18 -23.13
N ALA A 26 -16.84 15.61 -23.06
CA ALA A 26 -17.69 15.89 -24.25
C ALA A 26 -17.25 17.14 -24.99
N TRP A 27 -16.71 18.15 -24.30
CA TRP A 27 -16.29 19.41 -24.92
C TRP A 27 -14.94 19.30 -25.64
N LEU A 28 -13.98 18.55 -25.13
CA LEU A 28 -12.62 18.44 -25.66
C LEU A 28 -12.57 18.02 -27.14
N PRO A 29 -13.35 17.03 -27.63
CA PRO A 29 -13.38 16.67 -29.05
C PRO A 29 -13.86 17.79 -29.93
N SER A 30 -14.80 18.66 -29.47
CA SER A 30 -15.28 19.85 -30.22
C SER A 30 -14.15 20.88 -30.45
N CYS A 31 -13.08 20.80 -29.66
CA CYS A 31 -11.84 21.56 -29.78
C CYS A 31 -10.76 20.86 -30.62
N GLY A 32 -11.05 19.67 -31.16
CA GLY A 32 -10.05 18.85 -31.87
C GLY A 32 -8.99 18.21 -30.98
N VAL A 33 -9.27 18.05 -29.69
CA VAL A 33 -8.37 17.45 -28.71
C VAL A 33 -8.63 15.96 -28.63
N ASN A 34 -7.60 15.15 -28.81
CA ASN A 34 -7.61 13.68 -28.64
C ASN A 34 -6.55 13.19 -27.65
N LYS A 35 -5.61 14.07 -27.25
CA LYS A 35 -4.56 13.77 -26.31
C LYS A 35 -4.52 14.80 -25.19
N VAL A 36 -4.46 14.35 -23.96
CA VAL A 36 -4.48 15.17 -22.75
C VAL A 36 -3.26 14.86 -21.89
N ALA A 37 -2.55 15.89 -21.45
CA ALA A 37 -1.53 15.74 -20.40
C ALA A 37 -2.05 16.35 -19.10
N MET A 38 -1.89 15.64 -18.00
CA MET A 38 -2.27 16.11 -16.68
C MET A 38 -1.18 15.80 -15.65
N GLU A 39 -1.04 16.68 -14.66
CA GLU A 39 -0.11 16.46 -13.57
C GLU A 39 -0.65 15.42 -12.59
N SER A 40 0.20 14.45 -12.21
CA SER A 40 -0.15 13.35 -11.29
C SER A 40 0.06 13.73 -9.82
N THR A 41 -0.40 14.93 -9.41
CA THR A 41 -0.29 15.39 -8.03
C THR A 41 -1.31 14.70 -7.14
N SER A 42 -0.84 14.04 -6.08
CA SER A 42 -1.67 13.37 -5.08
C SER A 42 -2.65 12.35 -5.71
N VAL A 43 -3.95 12.44 -5.37
CA VAL A 43 -5.03 11.57 -5.86
C VAL A 43 -6.03 12.29 -6.75
N TYR A 44 -5.91 13.59 -6.92
CA TYR A 44 -6.90 14.43 -7.62
C TYR A 44 -7.01 14.14 -9.11
N TRP A 45 -5.96 13.60 -9.72
CA TRP A 45 -5.93 13.25 -11.13
C TRP A 45 -6.77 11.99 -11.44
N ILE A 46 -7.03 11.11 -10.45
CA ILE A 46 -7.65 9.80 -10.68
C ILE A 46 -9.06 9.93 -11.30
N PRO A 47 -10.02 10.69 -10.73
CA PRO A 47 -11.35 10.82 -11.33
C PRO A 47 -11.33 11.44 -12.72
N VAL A 48 -10.44 12.39 -12.95
CA VAL A 48 -10.28 13.05 -14.26
C VAL A 48 -9.73 12.05 -15.27
N TYR A 49 -8.71 11.29 -14.89
CA TYR A 49 -8.13 10.25 -15.72
C TYR A 49 -9.18 9.23 -16.15
N GLU A 50 -9.94 8.68 -15.21
CA GLU A 50 -10.95 7.64 -15.45
C GLU A 50 -12.04 8.12 -16.42
N VAL A 51 -12.48 9.37 -16.32
CA VAL A 51 -13.47 9.94 -17.22
C VAL A 51 -12.90 10.10 -18.62
N LEU A 52 -11.69 10.61 -18.75
CA LEU A 52 -11.02 10.82 -20.04
C LEU A 52 -10.66 9.51 -20.73
N ASP A 53 -10.13 8.55 -19.98
CA ASP A 53 -9.76 7.22 -20.48
C ASP A 53 -11.00 6.47 -20.99
N ARG A 54 -12.09 6.47 -20.24
CA ARG A 54 -13.39 5.91 -20.66
C ARG A 54 -13.95 6.59 -21.91
N ALA A 55 -13.68 7.88 -22.08
CA ALA A 55 -14.08 8.63 -23.26
C ALA A 55 -13.12 8.43 -24.46
N GLY A 56 -12.07 7.61 -24.32
CA GLY A 56 -11.15 7.24 -25.41
C GLY A 56 -10.03 8.23 -25.69
N PHE A 57 -9.70 9.11 -24.73
CA PHE A 57 -8.56 10.01 -24.88
C PHE A 57 -7.23 9.31 -24.60
N GLU A 58 -6.19 9.70 -25.34
CA GLU A 58 -4.81 9.39 -24.98
C GLU A 58 -4.39 10.28 -23.79
N VAL A 59 -4.37 9.73 -22.57
CA VAL A 59 -4.05 10.49 -21.36
C VAL A 59 -2.61 10.23 -20.91
N MET A 60 -1.82 11.31 -20.85
CA MET A 60 -0.45 11.28 -20.34
C MET A 60 -0.41 11.86 -18.93
N LEU A 61 -0.10 11.01 -17.94
CA LEU A 61 0.19 11.45 -16.58
C LEU A 61 1.61 12.00 -16.50
N VAL A 62 1.77 13.21 -15.96
CA VAL A 62 3.07 13.89 -15.88
C VAL A 62 3.51 14.02 -14.42
N PRO A 63 4.70 13.53 -14.05
CA PRO A 63 5.19 13.71 -12.69
C PRO A 63 5.39 15.20 -12.36
N PRO A 64 5.01 15.66 -11.14
CA PRO A 64 5.16 17.07 -10.74
C PRO A 64 6.58 17.61 -10.88
N ARG A 65 7.60 16.75 -10.77
CA ARG A 65 9.01 17.14 -10.96
C ARG A 65 9.31 17.68 -12.35
N MET A 66 8.54 17.28 -13.38
CA MET A 66 8.74 17.74 -14.75
C MET A 66 8.05 19.07 -15.05
N THR A 67 7.11 19.49 -14.22
CA THR A 67 6.33 20.72 -14.39
C THR A 67 6.84 21.87 -13.53
N LYS A 68 7.58 21.59 -12.44
CA LYS A 68 8.02 22.55 -11.40
C LYS A 68 9.15 23.52 -11.78
N GLN A 69 9.57 23.62 -13.01
CA GLN A 69 10.87 24.27 -13.33
C GLN A 69 10.88 25.80 -13.38
N ILE A 70 9.81 26.55 -13.07
CA ILE A 70 9.89 28.01 -13.15
C ILE A 70 9.29 28.65 -11.89
N ALA A 71 10.15 29.33 -11.12
CA ALA A 71 9.76 30.19 -10.02
C ALA A 71 8.90 31.37 -10.55
N GLY A 72 7.78 31.67 -9.89
CA GLY A 72 6.95 32.84 -10.20
C GLY A 72 5.60 32.56 -10.86
N ARG A 73 5.27 31.32 -11.26
CA ARG A 73 3.94 30.96 -11.73
C ARG A 73 3.00 30.66 -10.58
N LYS A 74 1.87 31.36 -10.55
CA LYS A 74 0.91 31.27 -9.41
C LYS A 74 -0.54 31.05 -9.87
N SER A 75 -0.80 30.56 -11.08
CA SER A 75 -2.16 30.28 -11.51
C SER A 75 -2.27 28.98 -12.29
N ASP A 76 -3.34 28.23 -12.04
CA ASP A 76 -3.67 26.96 -12.71
C ASP A 76 -3.70 27.10 -14.24
N VAL A 77 -4.15 28.25 -14.74
CA VAL A 77 -4.20 28.55 -16.19
C VAL A 77 -2.78 28.58 -16.79
N LEU A 78 -1.81 29.20 -16.10
CA LEU A 78 -0.42 29.25 -16.57
C LEU A 78 0.24 27.88 -16.48
N ASP A 79 -0.11 27.08 -15.49
CA ASP A 79 0.39 25.72 -15.35
C ASP A 79 -0.17 24.82 -16.46
N CYS A 80 -1.46 24.90 -16.79
CA CYS A 80 -2.05 24.20 -17.92
C CYS A 80 -1.41 24.61 -19.25
N GLN A 81 -1.19 25.91 -19.48
CA GLN A 81 -0.53 26.41 -20.69
C GLN A 81 0.89 25.87 -20.83
N TRP A 82 1.60 25.80 -19.72
CA TRP A 82 2.95 25.27 -19.67
C TRP A 82 3.02 23.77 -19.98
N ILE A 83 2.19 22.97 -19.32
CA ILE A 83 2.09 21.52 -19.58
C ILE A 83 1.74 21.28 -21.05
N ARG A 84 0.78 22.04 -21.60
CA ARG A 84 0.45 21.98 -23.03
C ARG A 84 1.63 22.30 -23.93
N GLN A 85 2.41 23.34 -23.60
CA GLN A 85 3.58 23.74 -24.39
C GLN A 85 4.66 22.65 -24.36
N LEU A 86 4.96 22.08 -23.17
CA LEU A 86 5.89 20.97 -23.03
C LEU A 86 5.43 19.73 -23.82
N LEU A 87 4.13 19.42 -23.77
CA LEU A 87 3.55 18.32 -24.54
C LEU A 87 3.72 18.55 -26.04
N SER A 88 3.46 19.76 -26.55
CA SER A 88 3.58 20.08 -27.97
C SER A 88 5.01 20.02 -28.49
N TYR A 89 6.00 20.21 -27.62
CA TYR A 89 7.44 20.07 -27.93
C TYR A 89 7.97 18.65 -27.73
N GLY A 90 7.13 17.70 -27.24
CA GLY A 90 7.59 16.34 -26.95
C GLY A 90 8.56 16.24 -25.75
N LEU A 91 8.54 17.23 -24.86
CA LEU A 91 9.47 17.32 -23.71
C LEU A 91 8.94 16.61 -22.45
N LEU A 92 7.68 16.16 -22.47
CA LEU A 92 7.09 15.43 -21.36
C LEU A 92 7.36 13.93 -21.45
N ARG A 93 7.70 13.33 -20.31
CA ARG A 93 7.70 11.87 -20.13
C ARG A 93 6.53 11.50 -19.25
N GLY A 94 5.74 10.53 -19.68
CA GLY A 94 4.62 10.02 -18.89
C GLY A 94 5.09 9.31 -17.62
N ALA A 95 4.34 9.46 -16.54
CA ALA A 95 4.47 8.60 -15.37
C ALA A 95 3.86 7.23 -15.71
N PHE A 96 4.49 6.18 -15.21
CA PHE A 96 3.93 4.84 -15.33
C PHE A 96 2.64 4.69 -14.50
N ARG A 97 1.62 4.13 -15.10
CA ARG A 97 0.40 3.66 -14.44
C ARG A 97 0.20 2.19 -14.83
N PRO A 98 0.05 1.28 -13.86
CA PRO A 98 -0.27 -0.11 -14.20
C PRO A 98 -1.65 -0.20 -14.87
N GLY A 99 -1.88 -1.28 -15.61
CA GLY A 99 -3.17 -1.55 -16.24
C GLY A 99 -4.32 -1.62 -15.23
N ASP A 100 -5.55 -1.40 -15.70
CA ASP A 100 -6.74 -1.32 -14.85
C ASP A 100 -6.99 -2.58 -14.00
N ALA A 101 -6.64 -3.75 -14.51
CA ALA A 101 -6.72 -5.00 -13.76
C ALA A 101 -5.82 -5.01 -12.49
N VAL A 102 -4.72 -4.27 -12.48
CA VAL A 102 -3.76 -4.21 -11.37
C VAL A 102 -4.11 -3.09 -10.38
N CYS A 103 -4.83 -2.05 -10.82
CA CYS A 103 -5.16 -0.89 -9.98
C CYS A 103 -5.90 -1.24 -8.67
N PRO A 104 -6.88 -2.16 -8.63
CA PRO A 104 -7.50 -2.60 -7.38
C PRO A 104 -6.51 -3.26 -6.44
N LEU A 105 -5.67 -4.18 -6.93
CA LEU A 105 -4.62 -4.82 -6.14
C LEU A 105 -3.68 -3.78 -5.50
N ARG A 106 -3.21 -2.83 -6.30
CA ARG A 106 -2.39 -1.69 -5.83
C ARG A 106 -3.08 -0.91 -4.70
N SER A 107 -4.37 -0.66 -4.82
CA SER A 107 -5.14 0.07 -3.81
C SER A 107 -5.22 -0.70 -2.49
N TYR A 108 -5.51 -2.00 -2.54
CA TYR A 108 -5.60 -2.83 -1.33
C TYR A 108 -4.23 -3.07 -0.68
N VAL A 109 -3.18 -3.30 -1.45
CA VAL A 109 -1.81 -3.45 -0.92
C VAL A 109 -1.35 -2.16 -0.22
N ARG A 110 -1.62 -1.00 -0.81
CA ARG A 110 -1.32 0.30 -0.18
C ARG A 110 -2.16 0.54 1.07
N GLN A 111 -3.43 0.11 1.09
CA GLN A 111 -4.28 0.18 2.27
C GLN A 111 -3.75 -0.73 3.38
N ALA A 112 -3.42 -1.98 3.07
CA ALA A 112 -2.85 -2.92 4.03
C ALA A 112 -1.55 -2.37 4.65
N LYS A 113 -0.67 -1.77 3.83
CA LYS A 113 0.55 -1.12 4.32
C LYS A 113 0.25 -0.02 5.35
N ARG A 114 -0.72 0.87 5.08
CA ARG A 114 -1.12 1.91 6.05
C ARG A 114 -1.64 1.31 7.35
N LEU A 115 -2.46 0.26 7.28
CA LEU A 115 -2.98 -0.43 8.46
C LEU A 115 -1.86 -1.07 9.28
N ILE A 116 -0.85 -1.65 8.64
CA ILE A 116 0.34 -2.21 9.32
C ILE A 116 1.11 -1.11 10.05
N GLU A 117 1.33 0.05 9.42
CA GLU A 117 2.00 1.19 10.03
C GLU A 117 1.22 1.75 11.22
N ASP A 118 -0.11 1.88 11.10
CA ASP A 118 -0.97 2.32 12.20
C ASP A 118 -1.00 1.32 13.35
N ARG A 119 -1.03 0.01 13.06
CA ARG A 119 -0.94 -1.05 14.05
C ARG A 119 0.38 -1.01 14.81
N ALA A 120 1.49 -0.77 14.13
CA ALA A 120 2.80 -0.59 14.78
C ALA A 120 2.80 0.61 15.74
N ARG A 121 2.13 1.72 15.41
CA ARG A 121 1.96 2.85 16.33
C ARG A 121 1.15 2.48 17.57
N CYS A 122 0.12 1.62 17.44
CA CYS A 122 -0.62 1.13 18.61
C CYS A 122 0.29 0.36 19.58
N VAL A 123 1.21 -0.47 19.07
CA VAL A 123 2.20 -1.19 19.90
C VAL A 123 3.06 -0.20 20.69
N LEU A 124 3.54 0.87 20.07
CA LEU A 124 4.30 1.92 20.75
C LEU A 124 3.47 2.62 21.85
N HIS A 125 2.17 2.85 21.61
CA HIS A 125 1.28 3.43 22.61
C HIS A 125 1.05 2.48 23.78
N MET A 126 0.87 1.16 23.53
CA MET A 126 0.79 0.16 24.59
C MET A 126 2.08 0.14 25.44
N GLN A 127 3.26 0.10 24.80
CA GLN A 127 4.54 0.12 25.48
C GLN A 127 4.73 1.38 26.30
N LYS A 128 4.32 2.55 25.78
CA LYS A 128 4.36 3.81 26.52
C LYS A 128 3.50 3.76 27.77
N ALA A 129 2.25 3.33 27.67
CA ALA A 129 1.32 3.24 28.80
C ALA A 129 1.86 2.26 29.88
N LEU A 130 2.39 1.11 29.47
CA LEU A 130 3.03 0.16 30.39
C LEU A 130 4.25 0.77 31.09
N THR A 131 5.09 1.50 30.36
CA THR A 131 6.28 2.17 30.92
C THR A 131 5.88 3.25 31.93
N GLU A 132 4.84 4.05 31.64
CA GLU A 132 4.31 5.07 32.55
C GLU A 132 3.74 4.48 33.85
N MET A 133 3.30 3.23 33.82
CA MET A 133 2.91 2.45 35.01
C MET A 133 4.06 1.68 35.65
N ASN A 134 5.28 1.82 35.15
CA ASN A 134 6.46 1.01 35.53
C ASN A 134 6.27 -0.51 35.33
N VAL A 135 5.41 -0.90 34.40
CA VAL A 135 5.27 -2.31 33.98
C VAL A 135 6.24 -2.61 32.85
N ARG A 136 7.25 -3.43 33.16
CA ARG A 136 8.38 -3.68 32.24
C ARG A 136 8.21 -5.00 31.48
N LEU A 137 7.03 -5.21 30.91
CA LEU A 137 6.69 -6.43 30.15
C LEU A 137 7.65 -6.65 28.97
N ASP A 138 8.09 -5.58 28.32
CA ASP A 138 9.05 -5.57 27.21
C ASP A 138 10.43 -6.12 27.59
N SER A 139 10.78 -6.12 28.88
CA SER A 139 12.06 -6.64 29.36
C SER A 139 12.07 -8.17 29.56
N VAL A 140 10.92 -8.80 29.59
CA VAL A 140 10.75 -10.23 29.90
C VAL A 140 10.11 -11.05 28.78
N ILE A 141 9.44 -10.40 27.83
CA ILE A 141 8.93 -11.01 26.60
C ILE A 141 9.40 -10.21 25.39
N SER A 142 9.69 -10.90 24.30
CA SER A 142 10.21 -10.29 23.07
C SER A 142 9.14 -9.57 22.25
N ASP A 143 7.87 -9.94 22.43
CA ASP A 143 6.73 -9.39 21.65
C ASP A 143 5.51 -9.28 22.54
N ILE A 144 5.11 -8.05 22.86
CA ILE A 144 3.93 -7.77 23.69
C ILE A 144 2.61 -8.08 22.95
N THR A 145 2.64 -8.20 21.63
CA THR A 145 1.48 -8.56 20.80
C THR A 145 1.38 -10.06 20.52
N GLY A 146 2.36 -10.84 20.97
CA GLY A 146 2.32 -12.30 20.93
C GLY A 146 1.33 -12.88 21.96
N VAL A 147 1.11 -14.19 21.90
CA VAL A 147 0.09 -14.90 22.71
C VAL A 147 0.17 -14.57 24.20
N THR A 148 1.38 -14.61 24.78
CA THR A 148 1.58 -14.28 26.20
C THR A 148 1.32 -12.81 26.48
N GLY A 149 1.84 -11.92 25.64
CA GLY A 149 1.65 -10.48 25.80
C GLY A 149 0.16 -10.12 25.75
N GLN A 150 -0.56 -10.60 24.76
CA GLN A 150 -2.00 -10.36 24.64
C GLN A 150 -2.79 -10.86 25.85
N ARG A 151 -2.50 -12.08 26.36
CA ARG A 151 -3.15 -12.60 27.57
C ARG A 151 -2.90 -11.73 28.79
N ILE A 152 -1.68 -11.29 29.01
CA ILE A 152 -1.30 -10.42 30.13
C ILE A 152 -1.94 -9.03 29.96
N LEU A 153 -1.87 -8.43 28.78
CA LEU A 153 -2.47 -7.12 28.49
C LEU A 153 -4.00 -7.15 28.73
N GLN A 154 -4.67 -8.20 28.25
CA GLN A 154 -6.10 -8.37 28.47
C GLN A 154 -6.43 -8.52 29.95
N ALA A 155 -5.70 -9.37 30.69
CA ALA A 155 -5.92 -9.53 32.11
C ALA A 155 -5.71 -8.22 32.89
N ILE A 156 -4.72 -7.39 32.50
CA ILE A 156 -4.50 -6.07 33.08
C ILE A 156 -5.73 -5.17 32.84
N VAL A 157 -6.27 -5.15 31.62
CA VAL A 157 -7.47 -4.37 31.29
C VAL A 157 -8.70 -4.87 32.03
N ASP A 158 -8.82 -6.19 32.22
CA ASP A 158 -9.90 -6.84 32.97
C ASP A 158 -9.80 -6.64 34.49
N GLY A 159 -8.73 -5.99 34.97
CA GLY A 159 -8.57 -5.60 36.36
C GLY A 159 -7.64 -6.48 37.19
N GLU A 160 -6.94 -7.45 36.61
CA GLU A 160 -5.94 -8.21 37.35
C GLU A 160 -4.72 -7.33 37.66
N ARG A 161 -4.26 -7.38 38.91
CA ARG A 161 -3.12 -6.57 39.41
C ARG A 161 -2.09 -7.42 40.17
N ASP A 162 -2.41 -8.67 40.46
CA ASP A 162 -1.47 -9.57 41.08
C ASP A 162 -0.38 -9.99 40.08
N PRO A 163 0.89 -9.61 40.30
CA PRO A 163 1.98 -9.90 39.36
C PRO A 163 2.24 -11.40 39.21
N HIS A 164 1.96 -12.22 40.23
CA HIS A 164 2.14 -13.66 40.14
C HIS A 164 1.06 -14.29 39.25
N ARG A 165 -0.22 -13.89 39.40
CA ARG A 165 -1.31 -14.33 38.52
C ARG A 165 -1.09 -13.90 37.07
N LEU A 166 -0.62 -12.68 36.85
CA LEU A 166 -0.25 -12.21 35.53
C LEU A 166 0.91 -13.02 34.93
N ALA A 167 1.90 -13.39 35.72
CA ALA A 167 3.03 -14.22 35.28
C ALA A 167 2.65 -15.68 34.95
N GLU A 168 1.57 -16.20 35.54
CA GLU A 168 1.05 -17.54 35.23
C GLU A 168 0.44 -17.63 33.81
N LEU A 169 0.06 -16.49 33.20
CA LEU A 169 -0.48 -16.43 31.84
C LEU A 169 0.58 -16.66 30.76
N ARG A 170 1.85 -16.81 31.15
CA ARG A 170 2.94 -17.05 30.20
C ARG A 170 2.76 -18.39 29.47
N ASP A 171 3.13 -18.40 28.20
CA ASP A 171 3.26 -19.64 27.43
C ASP A 171 4.47 -20.45 27.95
N GLY A 172 4.32 -21.78 28.04
CA GLY A 172 5.38 -22.67 28.55
C GLY A 172 6.71 -22.65 27.78
N ARG A 173 6.71 -22.06 26.58
CA ARG A 173 7.92 -21.86 25.76
C ARG A 173 8.79 -20.69 26.21
N ILE A 174 8.28 -19.82 27.09
CA ILE A 174 9.03 -18.68 27.59
C ILE A 174 10.03 -19.15 28.63
N LYS A 175 11.32 -18.97 28.35
CA LYS A 175 12.45 -19.43 29.21
C LYS A 175 12.63 -18.59 30.48
N GLY A 176 11.98 -17.44 30.65
CA GLY A 176 12.08 -16.61 31.85
C GLY A 176 11.43 -17.26 33.07
N SER A 177 12.10 -17.12 34.25
CA SER A 177 11.49 -17.58 35.51
C SER A 177 10.18 -16.79 35.80
N GLY A 178 9.19 -17.46 36.42
CA GLY A 178 7.92 -16.81 36.82
C GLY A 178 8.17 -15.60 37.71
N ASP A 179 9.10 -15.70 38.66
CA ASP A 179 9.45 -14.62 39.60
C ASP A 179 10.01 -13.39 38.89
N ARG A 180 10.81 -13.56 37.84
CA ARG A 180 11.33 -12.44 37.03
C ARG A 180 10.23 -11.77 36.25
N ILE A 181 9.29 -12.54 35.70
CA ILE A 181 8.12 -12.00 34.99
C ILE A 181 7.20 -11.27 35.99
N ALA A 182 6.93 -11.86 37.15
CA ALA A 182 6.14 -11.22 38.19
C ALA A 182 6.77 -9.91 38.66
N ALA A 183 8.08 -9.86 38.86
CA ALA A 183 8.80 -8.64 39.24
C ALA A 183 8.66 -7.54 38.15
N ALA A 184 8.69 -7.90 36.86
CA ALA A 184 8.50 -6.96 35.76
C ALA A 184 7.07 -6.46 35.64
N LEU A 185 6.09 -7.17 36.23
CA LEU A 185 4.67 -6.82 36.19
C LEU A 185 4.20 -6.08 37.45
N GLN A 186 5.10 -5.71 38.36
CA GLN A 186 4.78 -4.82 39.46
C GLN A 186 4.67 -3.39 38.97
N GLY A 187 3.45 -2.84 38.93
CA GLY A 187 3.18 -1.51 38.41
C GLY A 187 2.44 -0.59 39.39
N THR A 188 2.30 0.67 39.00
CA THR A 188 1.60 1.70 39.81
C THR A 188 0.11 1.83 39.46
N TRP A 189 -0.35 1.21 38.44
CA TRP A 189 -1.78 1.04 38.03
C TRP A 189 -2.62 2.32 38.06
N ARG A 190 -2.11 3.43 37.50
CA ARG A 190 -2.86 4.69 37.41
C ARG A 190 -3.94 4.60 36.35
N GLU A 191 -5.13 5.10 36.66
CA GLU A 191 -6.32 4.97 35.82
C GLU A 191 -6.16 5.60 34.44
N GLU A 192 -5.51 6.77 34.35
CA GLU A 192 -5.25 7.45 33.09
C GLU A 192 -4.37 6.64 32.15
N HIS A 193 -3.41 5.87 32.67
CA HIS A 193 -2.53 5.02 31.86
C HIS A 193 -3.21 3.70 31.47
N LEU A 194 -4.05 3.15 32.37
CA LEU A 194 -4.91 2.00 32.06
C LEU A 194 -5.91 2.34 30.96
N PHE A 195 -6.52 3.52 31.03
CA PHE A 195 -7.41 4.02 29.98
C PHE A 195 -6.68 4.11 28.62
N ALA A 196 -5.50 4.73 28.58
CA ALA A 196 -4.69 4.82 27.37
C ALA A 196 -4.29 3.44 26.83
N LEU A 197 -3.91 2.50 27.70
CA LEU A 197 -3.59 1.12 27.34
C LEU A 197 -4.79 0.42 26.70
N THR A 198 -5.95 0.53 27.33
CA THR A 198 -7.21 -0.08 26.84
C THR A 198 -7.56 0.41 25.44
N GLN A 199 -7.48 1.73 25.20
CA GLN A 199 -7.74 2.28 23.89
C GLN A 199 -6.72 1.83 22.84
N ALA A 200 -5.43 1.73 23.21
CA ALA A 200 -4.39 1.25 22.31
C ALA A 200 -4.60 -0.21 21.89
N ILE A 201 -5.05 -1.07 22.83
CA ILE A 201 -5.37 -2.48 22.57
C ILE A 201 -6.59 -2.56 21.63
N GLN A 202 -7.69 -1.90 21.97
CA GLN A 202 -8.92 -1.91 21.15
C GLN A 202 -8.64 -1.45 19.71
N ARG A 203 -7.84 -0.40 19.55
CA ARG A 203 -7.43 0.08 18.24
C ARG A 203 -6.56 -0.94 17.49
N PHE A 204 -5.62 -1.59 18.17
CA PHE A 204 -4.78 -2.63 17.61
C PHE A 204 -5.62 -3.80 17.09
N ASP A 205 -6.61 -4.26 17.86
CA ASP A 205 -7.50 -5.36 17.49
C ASP A 205 -8.36 -4.99 16.27
N SER A 206 -8.92 -3.77 16.26
CA SER A 206 -9.70 -3.26 15.13
C SER A 206 -8.87 -3.20 13.85
N LEU A 207 -7.63 -2.67 13.93
CA LEU A 207 -6.70 -2.60 12.80
C LEU A 207 -6.29 -4.00 12.32
N THR A 208 -6.16 -4.96 13.23
CA THR A 208 -5.86 -6.36 12.88
C THR A 208 -7.00 -6.97 12.09
N GLY A 209 -8.26 -6.80 12.52
CA GLY A 209 -9.42 -7.28 11.77
C GLY A 209 -9.57 -6.60 10.39
N TRP A 210 -9.31 -5.30 10.28
CA TRP A 210 -9.33 -4.61 8.98
C TRP A 210 -8.22 -5.08 8.05
N LEU A 211 -7.05 -5.42 8.59
CA LEU A 211 -5.94 -5.98 7.80
C LEU A 211 -6.33 -7.35 7.23
N GLU A 212 -6.95 -8.23 8.02
CA GLU A 212 -7.44 -9.53 7.54
C GLU A 212 -8.45 -9.38 6.39
N VAL A 213 -9.32 -8.38 6.46
CA VAL A 213 -10.23 -8.05 5.34
C VAL A 213 -9.47 -7.61 4.11
N CYS A 214 -8.44 -6.76 4.25
CA CYS A 214 -7.60 -6.35 3.13
C CYS A 214 -6.85 -7.54 2.51
N GLU A 215 -6.31 -8.44 3.33
CA GLU A 215 -5.61 -9.65 2.88
C GLU A 215 -6.56 -10.54 2.07
N THR A 216 -7.80 -10.72 2.52
CA THR A 216 -8.84 -11.46 1.78
C THR A 216 -9.12 -10.85 0.41
N GLN A 217 -9.18 -9.50 0.31
CA GLN A 217 -9.36 -8.83 -0.97
C GLN A 217 -8.15 -8.98 -1.89
N ILE A 218 -6.94 -8.90 -1.35
CA ILE A 218 -5.70 -9.11 -2.09
C ILE A 218 -5.66 -10.53 -2.66
N ASP A 219 -5.96 -11.52 -1.83
CA ASP A 219 -5.98 -12.94 -2.25
C ASP A 219 -7.02 -13.21 -3.33
N SER A 220 -8.17 -12.52 -3.31
CA SER A 220 -9.22 -12.68 -4.32
C SER A 220 -8.84 -12.11 -5.69
N LEU A 221 -7.97 -11.09 -5.73
CA LEU A 221 -7.55 -10.43 -6.98
C LEU A 221 -6.31 -11.06 -7.60
N THR A 222 -5.49 -11.74 -6.81
CA THR A 222 -4.25 -12.32 -7.30
C THR A 222 -4.46 -13.42 -8.36
N PRO A 223 -5.52 -14.28 -8.33
CA PRO A 223 -5.84 -15.21 -9.40
C PRO A 223 -6.47 -14.56 -10.63
N LEU A 224 -7.12 -13.40 -10.50
CA LEU A 224 -7.85 -12.74 -11.60
C LEU A 224 -6.93 -12.04 -12.61
N ALA A 225 -5.68 -11.78 -12.24
CA ALA A 225 -4.70 -11.26 -13.17
C ALA A 225 -4.30 -12.25 -14.29
N ASP A 226 -4.66 -13.54 -14.13
CA ASP A 226 -4.43 -14.59 -15.14
C ASP A 226 -5.47 -14.58 -16.28
N GLY A 227 -6.55 -13.80 -16.19
CA GLY A 227 -7.71 -13.90 -17.09
C GLY A 227 -7.95 -12.74 -18.04
N ALA A 228 -7.13 -11.71 -18.05
CA ALA A 228 -7.34 -10.49 -18.84
C ALA A 228 -6.37 -10.35 -20.03
N ASP A 229 -5.97 -11.47 -20.66
CA ASP A 229 -5.18 -11.41 -21.90
C ASP A 229 -5.87 -12.18 -23.02
N ASP A 230 -6.65 -11.46 -23.80
CA ASP A 230 -6.98 -11.88 -25.17
C ASP A 230 -5.76 -11.65 -26.07
N GLY A 231 -4.82 -12.58 -26.08
CA GLY A 231 -4.00 -12.75 -27.28
C GLY A 231 -2.48 -12.59 -27.21
N ALA A 232 -1.82 -12.77 -26.09
CA ALA A 232 -0.37 -12.98 -26.11
C ALA A 232 -0.04 -14.36 -25.48
N SER A 233 0.20 -15.34 -26.32
CA SER A 233 0.70 -16.65 -25.93
C SER A 233 2.10 -16.53 -25.35
N ASN A 234 2.20 -16.31 -24.05
CA ASN A 234 3.39 -16.64 -23.30
C ASN A 234 3.14 -18.01 -22.65
N ALA A 235 3.78 -19.04 -23.20
CA ALA A 235 3.77 -20.37 -22.63
C ALA A 235 4.13 -20.29 -21.14
N ALA A 236 3.21 -20.76 -20.29
CA ALA A 236 3.48 -20.91 -18.87
C ALA A 236 4.76 -21.74 -18.69
N PRO A 237 5.71 -21.32 -17.86
CA PRO A 237 6.89 -22.13 -17.58
C PRO A 237 6.43 -23.41 -16.89
N ASP A 238 6.77 -24.54 -17.49
CA ASP A 238 6.43 -25.92 -17.05
C ASP A 238 7.24 -26.33 -15.79
N THR A 239 7.49 -25.40 -14.90
CA THR A 239 8.21 -25.62 -13.64
C THR A 239 7.28 -25.34 -12.47
N ALA A 240 6.97 -26.39 -11.72
CA ALA A 240 6.30 -26.27 -10.43
C ALA A 240 7.03 -25.23 -9.55
N PRO A 241 6.30 -24.36 -8.84
CA PRO A 241 6.93 -23.34 -7.99
C PRO A 241 7.88 -23.99 -6.98
N PRO A 242 9.09 -23.43 -6.78
CA PRO A 242 10.05 -23.98 -5.84
C PRO A 242 9.49 -23.97 -4.42
N ALA A 243 9.62 -25.09 -3.70
CA ALA A 243 9.12 -25.22 -2.35
C ALA A 243 9.82 -24.21 -1.42
N LEU A 244 9.05 -23.24 -0.88
CA LEU A 244 9.55 -22.27 0.10
C LEU A 244 10.14 -22.98 1.32
N LYS A 245 11.43 -22.73 1.61
CA LYS A 245 12.12 -23.34 2.75
C LYS A 245 11.49 -22.88 4.06
N THR A 246 10.84 -23.81 4.78
CA THR A 246 10.15 -23.58 6.05
C THR A 246 11.11 -23.28 7.18
N ARG A 247 11.02 -22.11 7.82
CA ARG A 247 11.48 -21.86 9.18
C ARG A 247 10.27 -21.88 10.14
N SER A 248 10.42 -22.58 11.25
CA SER A 248 9.38 -23.03 12.18
C SER A 248 8.83 -21.97 13.13
N VAL A 249 8.09 -20.96 12.65
CA VAL A 249 7.22 -20.15 13.54
C VAL A 249 5.95 -19.76 12.79
N ALA A 250 4.81 -20.22 13.32
CA ALA A 250 3.45 -19.93 12.87
C ALA A 250 3.04 -20.59 11.53
N ALA A 251 2.62 -21.86 11.61
CA ALA A 251 2.13 -22.64 10.45
C ALA A 251 1.00 -21.96 9.67
N ARG A 252 0.20 -21.10 10.29
CA ARG A 252 -0.88 -20.34 9.63
C ARG A 252 -0.33 -19.18 8.81
N ARG A 253 0.60 -18.40 9.36
CA ARG A 253 1.25 -17.29 8.66
C ARG A 253 2.03 -17.77 7.44
N ASN A 254 2.74 -18.90 7.59
CA ASN A 254 3.49 -19.52 6.51
C ASN A 254 2.60 -20.12 5.40
N ALA A 255 1.38 -20.54 5.71
CA ALA A 255 0.43 -21.05 4.71
C ALA A 255 -0.11 -19.90 3.84
N SER A 256 -0.47 -18.76 4.45
CA SER A 256 -0.90 -17.55 3.73
C SER A 256 0.25 -16.98 2.88
N GLU A 257 1.45 -16.86 3.44
CA GLU A 257 2.63 -16.39 2.70
C GLU A 257 2.98 -17.29 1.49
N ARG A 258 2.79 -18.61 1.61
CA ARG A 258 2.99 -19.55 0.49
C ARG A 258 1.94 -19.36 -0.59
N ALA A 259 0.66 -19.31 -0.23
CA ALA A 259 -0.42 -19.11 -1.18
C ALA A 259 -0.26 -17.79 -1.95
N THR A 260 0.11 -16.72 -1.25
CA THR A 260 0.41 -15.43 -1.89
C THR A 260 1.66 -15.52 -2.78
N GLY A 261 2.71 -16.23 -2.37
CA GLY A 261 3.92 -16.45 -3.19
C GLY A 261 3.62 -17.22 -4.47
N ASP A 262 2.84 -18.29 -4.38
CA ASP A 262 2.42 -19.09 -5.54
C ASP A 262 1.53 -18.29 -6.51
N ALA A 263 0.64 -17.47 -5.97
CA ALA A 263 -0.21 -16.57 -6.75
C ALA A 263 0.60 -15.49 -7.46
N LEU A 264 1.57 -14.89 -6.75
CA LEU A 264 2.50 -13.91 -7.35
C LEU A 264 3.36 -14.52 -8.45
N HIS A 265 3.84 -15.76 -8.26
CA HIS A 265 4.59 -16.46 -9.30
C HIS A 265 3.75 -16.67 -10.56
N ARG A 266 2.49 -17.08 -10.42
CA ARG A 266 1.56 -17.19 -11.56
C ARG A 266 1.35 -15.84 -12.24
N MET A 267 1.06 -14.79 -11.46
CA MET A 267 0.81 -13.44 -11.96
C MET A 267 2.01 -12.85 -12.73
N MET A 268 3.22 -13.00 -12.18
CA MET A 268 4.42 -12.35 -12.70
C MET A 268 5.20 -13.21 -13.71
N GLY A 269 4.88 -14.51 -13.82
CA GLY A 269 5.63 -15.47 -14.64
C GLY A 269 7.04 -15.80 -14.13
N VAL A 270 7.46 -15.14 -13.03
CA VAL A 270 8.78 -15.33 -12.40
C VAL A 270 8.66 -15.34 -10.88
N ASP A 271 9.55 -16.08 -10.22
CA ASP A 271 9.63 -16.07 -8.76
C ASP A 271 10.50 -14.90 -8.25
N LEU A 272 9.86 -13.78 -7.90
CA LEU A 272 10.53 -12.62 -7.33
C LEU A 272 11.20 -12.92 -5.98
N THR A 273 10.71 -13.92 -5.23
CA THR A 273 11.27 -14.30 -3.92
C THR A 273 12.60 -15.06 -4.04
N ALA A 274 12.95 -15.53 -5.23
CA ALA A 274 14.27 -16.11 -5.52
C ALA A 274 15.40 -15.06 -5.46
N ILE A 275 15.05 -13.78 -5.58
CA ILE A 275 16.03 -12.67 -5.46
C ILE A 275 16.39 -12.49 -3.98
N PRO A 276 17.68 -12.46 -3.61
CA PRO A 276 18.09 -12.22 -2.24
C PRO A 276 17.49 -10.92 -1.65
N ALA A 277 16.99 -11.00 -0.43
CA ALA A 277 16.32 -9.93 0.31
C ALA A 277 14.91 -9.54 -0.17
N ILE A 278 14.36 -10.16 -1.22
CA ILE A 278 12.96 -9.99 -1.59
C ILE A 278 12.12 -11.09 -0.95
N GLY A 279 11.35 -10.74 0.08
CA GLY A 279 10.31 -11.60 0.68
C GLY A 279 8.97 -11.43 -0.03
N VAL A 280 7.99 -12.28 0.30
CA VAL A 280 6.64 -12.28 -0.32
C VAL A 280 5.97 -10.91 -0.25
N THR A 281 6.07 -10.20 0.88
CA THR A 281 5.49 -8.85 1.03
C THR A 281 6.13 -7.83 0.07
N THR A 282 7.45 -7.90 -0.12
CA THR A 282 8.15 -7.02 -1.06
C THR A 282 7.78 -7.38 -2.50
N ALA A 283 7.72 -8.67 -2.83
CA ALA A 283 7.28 -9.17 -4.14
C ALA A 283 5.84 -8.72 -4.45
N LEU A 284 4.93 -8.82 -3.47
CA LEU A 284 3.55 -8.34 -3.60
C LEU A 284 3.50 -6.83 -3.85
N THR A 285 4.33 -6.05 -3.15
CA THR A 285 4.42 -4.61 -3.37
C THR A 285 4.88 -4.31 -4.80
N ILE A 286 5.94 -4.97 -5.27
CA ILE A 286 6.45 -4.81 -6.65
C ILE A 286 5.35 -5.17 -7.66
N ALA A 287 4.75 -6.35 -7.53
CA ALA A 287 3.71 -6.82 -8.43
C ALA A 287 2.49 -5.88 -8.48
N SER A 288 2.07 -5.34 -7.33
CA SER A 288 0.96 -4.38 -7.26
C SER A 288 1.27 -3.02 -7.86
N GLU A 289 2.53 -2.59 -7.86
CA GLU A 289 2.94 -1.28 -8.40
C GLU A 289 3.21 -1.34 -9.91
N ILE A 290 3.64 -2.48 -10.44
CA ILE A 290 4.10 -2.61 -11.83
C ILE A 290 3.11 -3.44 -12.65
N GLY A 291 2.55 -4.50 -12.07
CA GLY A 291 1.81 -5.54 -12.79
C GLY A 291 2.74 -6.53 -13.50
N PRO A 292 2.18 -7.48 -14.27
CA PRO A 292 2.94 -8.50 -15.00
C PRO A 292 3.61 -7.97 -16.27
N ASP A 293 3.18 -6.82 -16.79
CA ASP A 293 3.71 -6.25 -18.03
C ASP A 293 4.93 -5.35 -17.77
N PHE A 294 6.10 -5.83 -18.15
CA PHE A 294 7.36 -5.10 -18.07
C PHE A 294 7.73 -4.34 -19.35
N SER A 295 6.90 -4.32 -20.38
CA SER A 295 7.19 -3.66 -21.66
C SER A 295 7.48 -2.18 -21.53
N ALA A 296 6.89 -1.52 -20.53
CA ALA A 296 7.18 -0.13 -20.18
C ALA A 296 8.61 0.10 -19.65
N PHE A 297 9.34 -0.96 -19.28
CA PHE A 297 10.66 -0.91 -18.67
C PHE A 297 11.70 -1.68 -19.51
N PRO A 298 12.11 -1.18 -20.69
CA PRO A 298 13.00 -1.91 -21.61
C PRO A 298 14.39 -2.17 -21.04
N SER A 299 14.78 -1.54 -19.94
CA SER A 299 16.03 -1.80 -19.23
C SER A 299 15.90 -1.51 -17.73
N ALA A 300 16.83 -2.03 -16.93
CA ALA A 300 16.92 -1.73 -15.49
C ALA A 300 16.97 -0.22 -15.21
N GLN A 301 17.65 0.56 -16.06
CA GLN A 301 17.72 2.02 -15.91
C GLN A 301 16.35 2.70 -16.05
N HIS A 302 15.49 2.20 -16.93
CA HIS A 302 14.12 2.71 -17.07
C HIS A 302 13.26 2.37 -15.84
N PHE A 303 13.58 1.29 -15.15
CA PHE A 303 12.90 0.89 -13.93
C PHE A 303 13.26 1.79 -12.73
N TYR A 304 14.48 2.33 -12.68
CA TYR A 304 14.95 3.20 -11.59
C TYR A 304 14.69 4.70 -11.80
N SER A 305 14.28 5.12 -12.98
CA SER A 305 14.04 6.54 -13.33
C SER A 305 12.61 6.99 -13.07
#